data_bd8f20f5a0b6aece19be7b90d759f246
#
_entry.id   bd8f20f5a0b6aece19be7b90d759f246
#
_cell.length_a   1.000
_cell.length_b   1.000
_cell.length_c   1.000
_cell.angle_alpha   90.00
_cell.angle_beta   90.00
_cell.angle_gamma   90.00
#
_symmetry.space_group_name_H-M   'P 1'
#
loop_
_entity.id
_entity.type
_entity.pdbx_description
1 polymer ?
#
loop_
_entity_poly.entity_id
_entity_poly.type
_entity_poly.pdbx_seq_one_letter_code
_entity_poly.pdbx_strand_id
1 'polypeptide(L)'
;MVLNLALVSIFAHYNTAQGGNSELKFETVYLTNAAPAARLDLVYRPGTVPRHPAILMIGSLKSNQPPDWSTNLVNEGYLLVAFTVDHPPDSDPAKRPQWLYFDERFAHSYVLGGYRAATDVERVAKYLASRGDVNSEKLGWLGSSSTGIPGLAVATRGPRLAAIVAFVSTGAYRQWLETWKPNGLWRGKRDMLWPETETLLRYDPILHVDKMFPTAVLMVNGAEDKVVDPKTARAFMDAARPYYRSDPERLRLVLYEGFGHNLPVDIIRMYAEHWFHLYMHPTDPPPLPAKDAENLTESVRRTQINAADHKKIIRAE
;
A
#
# COMPACT_ATOMS: atom_id res chain seq x y z
N MET A 1 -27.98 17.13 -25.86
CA MET A 1 -26.93 16.78 -24.87
C MET A 1 -26.95 15.26 -24.74
N VAL A 2 -26.12 14.59 -25.55
CA VAL A 2 -26.11 13.12 -25.69
C VAL A 2 -25.05 12.59 -24.71
N LEU A 3 -25.48 11.84 -23.72
CA LEU A 3 -24.59 11.12 -22.78
C LEU A 3 -23.89 9.99 -23.55
N ASN A 4 -22.62 10.16 -23.88
CA ASN A 4 -21.77 9.07 -24.37
C ASN A 4 -21.41 8.16 -23.19
N LEU A 5 -22.19 7.11 -23.01
CA LEU A 5 -21.80 5.94 -22.20
C LEU A 5 -20.71 5.19 -22.97
N ALA A 6 -19.45 5.43 -22.64
CA ALA A 6 -18.34 4.65 -23.17
C ALA A 6 -18.45 3.19 -22.70
N LEU A 7 -18.56 2.30 -23.67
CA LEU A 7 -18.56 0.84 -23.47
C LEU A 7 -17.28 0.42 -22.74
N VAL A 8 -17.42 -0.04 -21.51
CA VAL A 8 -16.39 -0.81 -20.80
C VAL A 8 -16.39 -2.20 -21.42
N SER A 9 -15.34 -2.55 -22.18
CA SER A 9 -15.17 -3.93 -22.65
C SER A 9 -14.78 -4.80 -21.45
N ILE A 10 -15.75 -5.49 -20.88
CA ILE A 10 -15.56 -6.44 -19.78
C ILE A 10 -15.34 -7.82 -20.40
N PHE A 11 -14.09 -8.27 -20.46
CA PHE A 11 -13.77 -9.69 -20.65
C PHE A 11 -13.61 -10.33 -19.28
N ALA A 12 -14.71 -10.86 -18.72
CA ALA A 12 -14.67 -11.64 -17.50
C ALA A 12 -14.31 -13.09 -17.86
N HIS A 13 -13.13 -13.54 -17.46
CA HIS A 13 -12.79 -14.95 -17.49
C HIS A 13 -13.17 -15.54 -16.14
N TYR A 14 -14.21 -16.38 -16.13
CA TYR A 14 -14.64 -17.11 -14.92
C TYR A 14 -13.89 -18.42 -14.83
N ASN A 15 -13.09 -18.59 -13.77
CA ASN A 15 -12.59 -19.89 -13.34
C ASN A 15 -13.16 -20.19 -11.95
N THR A 16 -14.04 -21.20 -11.87
CA THR A 16 -14.56 -21.71 -10.59
C THR A 16 -13.67 -22.84 -10.10
N ALA A 17 -13.02 -22.64 -8.97
CA ALA A 17 -12.34 -23.72 -8.25
C ALA A 17 -13.34 -24.39 -7.28
N GLN A 18 -13.56 -25.70 -7.45
CA GLN A 18 -14.50 -26.47 -6.65
C GLN A 18 -13.91 -26.84 -5.27
N GLY A 19 -14.52 -26.38 -4.21
CA GLY A 19 -14.27 -26.78 -2.82
C GLY A 19 -15.30 -26.13 -1.88
N GLY A 20 -16.18 -26.93 -1.27
CA GLY A 20 -17.40 -26.53 -0.55
C GLY A 20 -17.22 -25.46 0.53
N ASN A 21 -17.86 -24.37 0.33
CA ASN A 21 -18.25 -23.15 1.02
C ASN A 21 -18.05 -22.00 0.05
N SER A 22 -19.04 -21.14 -0.15
CA SER A 22 -19.12 -20.06 -1.15
C SER A 22 -17.77 -19.73 -1.86
N GLU A 23 -17.68 -20.14 -3.13
CA GLU A 23 -16.43 -20.10 -3.91
C GLU A 23 -15.86 -18.68 -4.00
N LEU A 24 -14.53 -18.58 -3.93
CA LEU A 24 -13.83 -17.32 -4.23
C LEU A 24 -14.09 -16.94 -5.70
N LYS A 25 -14.43 -15.69 -5.92
CA LYS A 25 -14.58 -15.13 -7.25
C LYS A 25 -13.33 -14.35 -7.63
N PHE A 26 -12.81 -14.66 -8.83
CA PHE A 26 -11.68 -13.97 -9.45
C PHE A 26 -12.17 -13.26 -10.71
N GLU A 27 -11.85 -12.00 -10.85
CA GLU A 27 -12.18 -11.20 -12.02
C GLU A 27 -10.94 -10.46 -12.51
N THR A 28 -10.72 -10.40 -13.82
CA THR A 28 -9.77 -9.48 -14.41
C THR A 28 -10.54 -8.44 -15.24
N VAL A 29 -10.26 -7.17 -14.97
CA VAL A 29 -10.91 -6.02 -15.63
C VAL A 29 -9.86 -5.15 -16.27
N TYR A 30 -10.14 -4.66 -17.47
CA TYR A 30 -9.28 -3.71 -18.18
C TYR A 30 -9.97 -2.36 -18.28
N LEU A 31 -9.36 -1.31 -17.74
CA LEU A 31 -9.81 0.06 -17.88
C LEU A 31 -9.09 0.68 -19.08
N THR A 32 -9.78 0.68 -20.24
CA THR A 32 -9.23 1.14 -21.52
C THR A 32 -9.77 2.49 -21.98
N ASN A 33 -10.73 3.05 -21.24
CA ASN A 33 -11.40 4.32 -21.56
C ASN A 33 -10.52 5.57 -21.41
N ALA A 34 -9.31 5.42 -20.88
CA ALA A 34 -8.29 6.45 -20.79
C ALA A 34 -6.90 5.82 -20.89
N ALA A 35 -5.96 6.50 -21.56
CA ALA A 35 -4.55 6.10 -21.57
C ALA A 35 -3.83 6.65 -20.32
N PRO A 36 -2.88 5.90 -19.75
CA PRO A 36 -2.53 4.52 -20.06
C PRO A 36 -3.59 3.51 -19.60
N ALA A 37 -3.66 2.33 -20.25
CA ALA A 37 -4.57 1.27 -19.84
C ALA A 37 -4.22 0.73 -18.44
N ALA A 38 -5.24 0.32 -17.69
CA ALA A 38 -5.05 -0.31 -16.40
C ALA A 38 -5.69 -1.70 -16.39
N ARG A 39 -4.97 -2.69 -15.85
CA ARG A 39 -5.47 -4.02 -15.54
C ARG A 39 -5.73 -4.12 -14.05
N LEU A 40 -6.90 -4.62 -13.69
CA LEU A 40 -7.31 -4.91 -12.32
C LEU A 40 -7.57 -6.40 -12.18
N ASP A 41 -6.96 -7.04 -11.22
CA ASP A 41 -7.27 -8.39 -10.78
C ASP A 41 -7.99 -8.29 -9.43
N LEU A 42 -9.21 -8.82 -9.37
CA LEU A 42 -10.09 -8.74 -8.20
C LEU A 42 -10.29 -10.13 -7.64
N VAL A 43 -10.25 -10.26 -6.30
CA VAL A 43 -10.61 -11.49 -5.60
C VAL A 43 -11.47 -11.18 -4.38
N TYR A 44 -12.58 -11.89 -4.23
CA TYR A 44 -13.51 -11.75 -3.12
C TYR A 44 -14.40 -13.00 -2.95
N ARG A 45 -15.12 -13.07 -1.85
CA ARG A 45 -16.09 -14.11 -1.58
C ARG A 45 -17.51 -13.53 -1.71
N PRO A 46 -18.25 -13.86 -2.78
CA PRO A 46 -19.60 -13.34 -2.98
C PRO A 46 -20.55 -13.73 -1.83
N GLY A 47 -21.48 -12.84 -1.50
CA GLY A 47 -22.54 -13.12 -0.52
C GLY A 47 -22.13 -13.06 0.95
N THR A 48 -20.87 -12.80 1.26
CA THR A 48 -20.42 -12.60 2.65
C THR A 48 -20.94 -11.29 3.24
N VAL A 49 -20.98 -10.25 2.42
CA VAL A 49 -21.47 -8.91 2.77
C VAL A 49 -22.25 -8.29 1.61
N PRO A 50 -23.20 -7.37 1.87
CA PRO A 50 -23.95 -6.69 0.79
C PRO A 50 -23.04 -5.84 -0.11
N ARG A 51 -22.02 -5.19 0.47
CA ARG A 51 -21.05 -4.34 -0.23
C ARG A 51 -19.66 -4.52 0.38
N HIS A 52 -18.71 -4.93 -0.43
CA HIS A 52 -17.35 -5.23 0.00
C HIS A 52 -16.53 -3.95 0.24
N PRO A 53 -15.88 -3.75 1.40
CA PRO A 53 -14.75 -2.84 1.49
C PRO A 53 -13.62 -3.35 0.60
N ALA A 54 -12.89 -2.46 -0.07
CA ALA A 54 -11.87 -2.85 -1.04
C ALA A 54 -10.47 -2.44 -0.61
N ILE A 55 -9.51 -3.37 -0.71
CA ILE A 55 -8.09 -3.15 -0.42
C ILE A 55 -7.33 -3.11 -1.74
N LEU A 56 -6.74 -1.95 -2.04
CA LEU A 56 -5.98 -1.69 -3.25
C LEU A 56 -4.51 -2.04 -3.03
N MET A 57 -3.88 -2.63 -4.04
CA MET A 57 -2.43 -2.87 -4.08
C MET A 57 -1.89 -2.77 -5.51
N ILE A 58 -0.66 -2.32 -5.67
CA ILE A 58 0.03 -2.36 -6.96
C ILE A 58 0.52 -3.79 -7.22
N GLY A 59 0.26 -4.30 -8.42
CA GLY A 59 0.71 -5.62 -8.86
C GLY A 59 -0.38 -6.39 -9.61
N SER A 60 -0.18 -7.70 -9.70
CA SER A 60 -1.15 -8.62 -10.30
C SER A 60 -1.29 -9.87 -9.44
N LEU A 61 -2.46 -10.46 -9.43
CA LEU A 61 -2.69 -11.77 -8.82
C LEU A 61 -2.25 -12.84 -9.83
N LYS A 62 -1.16 -13.52 -9.51
CA LYS A 62 -0.56 -14.53 -10.42
C LYS A 62 -1.23 -15.90 -10.38
N SER A 63 -2.08 -16.13 -9.38
CA SER A 63 -2.79 -17.39 -9.17
C SER A 63 -4.25 -17.09 -8.82
N ASN A 64 -5.12 -18.07 -9.04
CA ASN A 64 -6.52 -18.00 -8.63
C ASN A 64 -6.67 -18.16 -7.09
N GLN A 65 -5.74 -17.60 -6.33
CA GLN A 65 -5.75 -17.60 -4.86
C GLN A 65 -5.31 -16.23 -4.36
N PRO A 66 -5.93 -15.72 -3.28
CA PRO A 66 -5.44 -14.52 -2.62
C PRO A 66 -4.04 -14.78 -2.04
N PRO A 67 -3.18 -13.79 -1.94
CA PRO A 67 -1.93 -13.91 -1.20
C PRO A 67 -2.18 -14.36 0.25
N ASP A 68 -1.29 -15.19 0.81
CA ASP A 68 -1.45 -15.80 2.15
C ASP A 68 -1.78 -14.78 3.25
N TRP A 69 -1.19 -13.59 3.17
CA TRP A 69 -1.45 -12.53 4.14
C TRP A 69 -2.88 -11.96 4.09
N SER A 70 -3.61 -12.16 2.99
CA SER A 70 -4.95 -11.57 2.75
C SER A 70 -6.08 -12.59 2.81
N THR A 71 -5.78 -13.87 2.97
CA THR A 71 -6.80 -14.95 2.89
C THR A 71 -7.92 -14.74 3.91
N ASN A 72 -7.59 -14.39 5.15
CA ASN A 72 -8.60 -14.12 6.18
C ASN A 72 -9.47 -12.91 5.80
N LEU A 73 -8.87 -11.81 5.37
CA LEU A 73 -9.59 -10.61 4.94
C LEU A 73 -10.60 -10.92 3.82
N VAL A 74 -10.19 -11.69 2.81
CA VAL A 74 -11.08 -12.09 1.71
C VAL A 74 -12.22 -12.97 2.23
N ASN A 75 -11.94 -13.91 3.14
CA ASN A 75 -12.95 -14.77 3.77
C ASN A 75 -13.95 -13.98 4.62
N GLU A 76 -13.55 -12.87 5.19
CA GLU A 76 -14.37 -11.98 6.01
C GLU A 76 -15.16 -10.94 5.21
N GLY A 77 -14.99 -10.94 3.89
CA GLY A 77 -15.80 -10.12 3.00
C GLY A 77 -15.09 -8.89 2.42
N TYR A 78 -13.78 -8.79 2.53
CA TYR A 78 -13.03 -7.77 1.79
C TYR A 78 -12.86 -8.16 0.32
N LEU A 79 -12.88 -7.18 -0.56
CA LEU A 79 -12.45 -7.27 -1.95
C LEU A 79 -10.99 -6.87 -2.04
N LEU A 80 -10.11 -7.78 -2.47
CA LEU A 80 -8.73 -7.45 -2.80
C LEU A 80 -8.65 -7.04 -4.27
N VAL A 81 -8.01 -5.90 -4.54
CA VAL A 81 -7.84 -5.32 -5.88
C VAL A 81 -6.37 -5.09 -6.15
N ALA A 82 -5.74 -5.99 -6.89
CA ALA A 82 -4.41 -5.77 -7.42
C ALA A 82 -4.51 -5.08 -8.78
N PHE A 83 -3.73 -4.02 -9.00
CA PHE A 83 -3.78 -3.31 -10.29
C PHE A 83 -2.40 -2.98 -10.82
N THR A 84 -2.29 -2.96 -12.13
CA THR A 84 -1.13 -2.47 -12.90
C THR A 84 -1.61 -1.45 -13.92
N VAL A 85 -0.78 -0.44 -14.18
CA VAL A 85 -1.05 0.57 -15.20
C VAL A 85 0.12 0.57 -16.18
N ASP A 86 -0.21 0.45 -17.47
CA ASP A 86 0.77 0.42 -18.55
C ASP A 86 1.27 1.84 -18.87
N HIS A 87 1.96 2.45 -17.91
CA HIS A 87 2.65 3.69 -18.18
C HIS A 87 3.71 3.48 -19.25
N PRO A 88 3.84 4.41 -20.21
CA PRO A 88 4.93 4.34 -21.16
C PRO A 88 6.25 4.28 -20.38
N PRO A 89 7.19 3.43 -20.80
CA PRO A 89 8.50 3.38 -20.16
C PRO A 89 9.10 4.77 -20.17
N ASP A 90 9.61 5.21 -19.02
CA ASP A 90 10.46 6.39 -18.98
C ASP A 90 11.60 6.14 -19.94
N SER A 91 11.68 6.97 -20.97
CA SER A 91 12.60 6.94 -22.08
C SER A 91 13.82 6.04 -21.91
N ASP A 92 13.98 5.06 -22.75
CA ASP A 92 15.10 4.16 -22.87
C ASP A 92 15.13 2.95 -21.90
N PRO A 93 14.80 1.73 -22.40
CA PRO A 93 14.91 0.49 -21.63
C PRO A 93 16.33 0.23 -21.08
N ALA A 94 17.39 0.77 -21.71
CA ALA A 94 18.75 0.69 -21.22
C ALA A 94 18.96 1.49 -19.92
N LYS A 95 18.02 2.36 -19.58
CA LYS A 95 18.02 3.18 -18.36
C LYS A 95 17.20 2.60 -17.25
N ARG A 96 16.80 1.33 -17.31
CA ARG A 96 16.10 0.67 -16.19
C ARG A 96 16.96 0.72 -14.93
N PRO A 97 16.37 1.05 -13.76
CA PRO A 97 17.12 1.04 -12.52
C PRO A 97 17.71 -0.35 -12.28
N GLN A 98 19.01 -0.40 -12.04
CA GLN A 98 19.62 -1.62 -11.50
C GLN A 98 19.26 -1.67 -10.02
N TRP A 99 18.50 -2.67 -9.62
CA TRP A 99 17.96 -2.82 -8.24
C TRP A 99 19.01 -2.83 -7.13
N LEU A 100 20.27 -3.00 -7.49
CA LEU A 100 21.40 -3.01 -6.55
C LEU A 100 22.09 -1.64 -6.38
N TYR A 101 21.74 -0.66 -7.21
CA TYR A 101 22.38 0.65 -7.19
C TYR A 101 21.33 1.76 -7.26
N PHE A 102 21.37 2.65 -6.30
CA PHE A 102 20.56 3.85 -6.28
C PHE A 102 21.29 4.94 -7.08
N ASP A 103 20.65 5.49 -8.07
CA ASP A 103 21.10 6.58 -8.91
C ASP A 103 19.94 7.51 -9.28
N GLU A 104 20.21 8.54 -10.10
CA GLU A 104 19.19 9.51 -10.51
C GLU A 104 18.00 8.87 -11.22
N ARG A 105 18.21 7.78 -11.95
CA ARG A 105 17.15 7.04 -12.67
C ARG A 105 16.24 6.34 -11.69
N PHE A 106 16.82 5.69 -10.68
CA PHE A 106 16.07 5.02 -9.63
C PHE A 106 15.26 6.03 -8.82
N ALA A 107 15.90 7.14 -8.40
CA ALA A 107 15.24 8.21 -7.69
C ALA A 107 14.06 8.77 -8.48
N HIS A 108 14.27 9.05 -9.78
CA HIS A 108 13.22 9.54 -10.67
C HIS A 108 12.05 8.56 -10.77
N SER A 109 12.33 7.28 -10.99
CA SER A 109 11.28 6.25 -11.14
C SER A 109 10.40 6.14 -9.90
N TYR A 110 10.99 6.23 -8.70
CA TYR A 110 10.22 6.16 -7.46
C TYR A 110 9.37 7.40 -7.21
N VAL A 111 9.94 8.59 -7.40
CA VAL A 111 9.20 9.85 -7.21
C VAL A 111 8.09 9.97 -8.25
N LEU A 112 8.37 9.60 -9.51
CA LEU A 112 7.39 9.57 -10.58
C LEU A 112 6.30 8.51 -10.32
N GLY A 113 6.68 7.34 -9.82
CA GLY A 113 5.73 6.29 -9.42
C GLY A 113 4.76 6.76 -8.35
N GLY A 114 5.25 7.43 -7.31
CA GLY A 114 4.40 8.06 -6.29
C GLY A 114 3.50 9.16 -6.87
N TYR A 115 4.03 9.98 -7.79
CA TYR A 115 3.23 11.00 -8.46
C TYR A 115 2.10 10.40 -9.30
N ARG A 116 2.38 9.34 -10.08
CA ARG A 116 1.39 8.65 -10.94
C ARG A 116 0.36 7.88 -10.13
N ALA A 117 0.76 7.25 -9.03
CA ALA A 117 -0.11 6.40 -8.21
C ALA A 117 -1.39 7.13 -7.76
N ALA A 118 -1.32 8.40 -7.41
CA ALA A 118 -2.48 9.18 -7.00
C ALA A 118 -3.54 9.27 -8.11
N THR A 119 -3.12 9.50 -9.35
CA THR A 119 -4.01 9.56 -10.53
C THR A 119 -4.54 8.17 -10.91
N ASP A 120 -3.68 7.16 -10.84
CA ASP A 120 -4.06 5.78 -11.18
C ASP A 120 -5.11 5.26 -10.19
N VAL A 121 -4.91 5.50 -8.89
CA VAL A 121 -5.86 5.10 -7.85
C VAL A 121 -7.18 5.86 -7.97
N GLU A 122 -7.18 7.11 -8.41
CA GLU A 122 -8.43 7.84 -8.70
C GLU A 122 -9.28 7.14 -9.77
N ARG A 123 -8.65 6.63 -10.82
CA ARG A 123 -9.33 5.87 -11.89
C ARG A 123 -9.89 4.54 -11.36
N VAL A 124 -9.08 3.81 -10.58
CA VAL A 124 -9.50 2.55 -9.96
C VAL A 124 -10.65 2.80 -8.99
N ALA A 125 -10.56 3.83 -8.15
CA ALA A 125 -11.62 4.20 -7.20
C ALA A 125 -12.94 4.57 -7.91
N LYS A 126 -12.88 5.31 -9.02
CA LYS A 126 -14.06 5.63 -9.86
C LYS A 126 -14.72 4.37 -10.43
N TYR A 127 -13.92 3.41 -10.89
CA TYR A 127 -14.44 2.13 -11.35
C TYR A 127 -15.09 1.36 -10.19
N LEU A 128 -14.43 1.24 -9.05
CA LEU A 128 -14.97 0.55 -7.89
C LEU A 128 -16.27 1.20 -7.37
N ALA A 129 -16.35 2.52 -7.39
CA ALA A 129 -17.57 3.26 -7.02
C ALA A 129 -18.76 2.99 -7.98
N SER A 130 -18.50 2.60 -9.24
CA SER A 130 -19.54 2.22 -10.18
C SER A 130 -20.08 0.80 -9.98
N ARG A 131 -19.43 -0.01 -9.14
CA ARG A 131 -19.88 -1.36 -8.81
C ARG A 131 -20.90 -1.33 -7.67
N GLY A 132 -22.01 -2.03 -7.84
CA GLY A 132 -23.05 -2.14 -6.82
C GLY A 132 -22.64 -2.97 -5.59
N ASP A 133 -21.66 -3.86 -5.76
CA ASP A 133 -21.13 -4.78 -4.74
C ASP A 133 -19.94 -4.23 -3.95
N VAL A 134 -19.50 -2.99 -4.20
CA VAL A 134 -18.35 -2.35 -3.51
C VAL A 134 -18.82 -1.21 -2.62
N ASN A 135 -18.29 -1.13 -1.41
CA ASN A 135 -18.42 0.03 -0.54
C ASN A 135 -17.31 1.05 -0.86
N SER A 136 -17.62 2.04 -1.69
CA SER A 136 -16.66 3.06 -2.15
C SER A 136 -16.17 3.99 -1.04
N GLU A 137 -16.82 4.02 0.12
CA GLU A 137 -16.36 4.79 1.29
C GLU A 137 -15.32 4.01 2.11
N LYS A 138 -15.24 2.70 1.92
CA LYS A 138 -14.29 1.79 2.59
C LYS A 138 -13.24 1.28 1.60
N LEU A 139 -12.50 2.20 0.99
CA LEU A 139 -11.32 1.88 0.17
C LEU A 139 -10.06 1.99 1.01
N GLY A 140 -9.20 0.98 0.96
CA GLY A 140 -7.92 0.96 1.65
C GLY A 140 -6.77 0.71 0.70
N TRP A 141 -5.55 0.90 1.20
CA TRP A 141 -4.31 0.60 0.51
C TRP A 141 -3.43 -0.30 1.34
N LEU A 142 -2.84 -1.31 0.71
CA LEU A 142 -1.76 -2.08 1.29
C LEU A 142 -0.56 -2.12 0.35
N GLY A 143 0.62 -1.86 0.89
CA GLY A 143 1.84 -1.97 0.13
C GLY A 143 3.07 -2.15 1.00
N SER A 144 4.13 -2.69 0.40
CA SER A 144 5.43 -2.88 1.05
C SER A 144 6.52 -2.32 0.16
N SER A 145 7.47 -1.55 0.73
CA SER A 145 8.60 -0.98 0.02
C SER A 145 8.14 -0.23 -1.25
N SER A 146 8.52 -0.71 -2.43
CA SER A 146 8.17 -0.13 -3.74
C SER A 146 6.68 0.07 -3.98
N THR A 147 5.81 -0.67 -3.29
CA THR A 147 4.35 -0.53 -3.39
C THR A 147 3.75 0.20 -2.19
N GLY A 148 4.45 0.28 -1.06
CA GLY A 148 4.04 1.05 0.11
C GLY A 148 4.31 2.55 -0.04
N ILE A 149 5.46 2.92 -0.60
CA ILE A 149 5.87 4.31 -0.85
C ILE A 149 4.83 5.08 -1.68
N PRO A 150 4.32 4.56 -2.84
CA PRO A 150 3.26 5.22 -3.59
C PRO A 150 1.95 5.37 -2.82
N GLY A 151 1.62 4.44 -1.92
CA GLY A 151 0.42 4.54 -1.08
C GLY A 151 0.38 5.78 -0.21
N LEU A 152 1.53 6.23 0.30
CA LEU A 152 1.64 7.46 1.08
C LEU A 152 1.47 8.72 0.19
N ALA A 153 1.88 8.67 -1.08
CA ALA A 153 1.57 9.72 -2.04
C ALA A 153 0.06 9.76 -2.36
N VAL A 154 -0.60 8.61 -2.43
CA VAL A 154 -2.07 8.54 -2.59
C VAL A 154 -2.77 9.21 -1.39
N ALA A 155 -2.28 8.99 -0.17
CA ALA A 155 -2.85 9.63 1.03
C ALA A 155 -2.86 11.16 0.95
N THR A 156 -1.90 11.76 0.27
CA THR A 156 -1.73 13.22 0.20
C THR A 156 -2.30 13.87 -1.06
N ARG A 157 -2.57 13.09 -2.12
CA ARG A 157 -2.93 13.64 -3.44
C ARG A 157 -4.02 12.88 -4.17
N GLY A 158 -4.24 11.62 -3.82
CA GLY A 158 -5.21 10.75 -4.46
C GLY A 158 -6.64 10.93 -3.94
N PRO A 159 -7.52 10.01 -4.31
CA PRO A 159 -8.84 9.94 -3.71
C PRO A 159 -8.72 9.60 -2.23
N ARG A 160 -9.70 10.02 -1.47
CA ARG A 160 -9.77 9.69 -0.04
C ARG A 160 -9.89 8.19 0.17
N LEU A 161 -8.93 7.63 0.93
CA LEU A 161 -8.97 6.27 1.40
C LEU A 161 -9.40 6.22 2.87
N ALA A 162 -10.05 5.16 3.29
CA ALA A 162 -10.41 4.95 4.70
C ALA A 162 -9.19 4.57 5.53
N ALA A 163 -8.33 3.68 5.00
CA ALA A 163 -7.14 3.19 5.68
C ALA A 163 -5.97 2.92 4.72
N ILE A 164 -4.76 3.10 5.23
CA ILE A 164 -3.50 2.76 4.55
C ILE A 164 -2.64 1.94 5.49
N VAL A 165 -2.08 0.83 4.98
CA VAL A 165 -1.05 0.04 5.64
C VAL A 165 0.19 0.01 4.74
N ALA A 166 1.29 0.58 5.22
CA ALA A 166 2.54 0.69 4.49
C ALA A 166 3.69 0.04 5.28
N PHE A 167 4.27 -1.02 4.70
CA PHE A 167 5.39 -1.74 5.29
C PHE A 167 6.71 -1.26 4.69
N VAL A 168 7.75 -1.13 5.52
CA VAL A 168 9.12 -0.74 5.16
C VAL A 168 9.15 0.40 4.15
N SER A 169 8.41 1.46 4.44
CA SER A 169 8.08 2.55 3.53
C SER A 169 8.34 3.92 4.16
N THR A 170 8.29 4.95 3.33
CA THR A 170 8.42 6.35 3.74
C THR A 170 7.55 7.26 2.87
N GLY A 171 7.06 8.36 3.47
CA GLY A 171 6.45 9.49 2.76
C GLY A 171 7.34 10.73 2.72
N ALA A 172 8.62 10.63 3.13
CA ALA A 172 9.62 11.69 3.09
C ALA A 172 10.64 11.39 1.98
N TYR A 173 10.27 11.60 0.72
CA TYR A 173 11.03 11.15 -0.44
C TYR A 173 12.40 11.80 -0.53
N ARG A 174 12.48 13.12 -0.38
CA ARG A 174 13.76 13.85 -0.43
C ARG A 174 14.72 13.34 0.65
N GLN A 175 14.25 13.25 1.90
CA GLN A 175 15.08 12.78 3.00
C GLN A 175 15.54 11.33 2.77
N TRP A 176 14.66 10.47 2.26
CA TRP A 176 15.00 9.09 1.93
C TRP A 176 16.10 9.01 0.86
N LEU A 177 15.99 9.77 -0.24
CA LEU A 177 17.01 9.82 -1.29
C LEU A 177 18.38 10.30 -0.75
N GLU A 178 18.35 11.20 0.21
CA GLU A 178 19.56 11.71 0.87
C GLU A 178 20.25 10.68 1.77
N THR A 179 19.50 9.74 2.39
CA THR A 179 20.07 8.70 3.26
C THR A 179 20.96 7.71 2.49
N TRP A 180 20.81 7.59 1.19
CA TRP A 180 21.63 6.68 0.38
C TRP A 180 23.05 7.18 0.16
N LYS A 181 23.28 8.48 0.19
CA LYS A 181 24.58 9.14 -0.07
C LYS A 181 25.66 8.71 0.94
N PRO A 182 25.45 8.84 2.26
CA PRO A 182 26.43 8.44 3.25
C PRO A 182 26.64 6.93 3.33
N ASN A 183 25.63 6.13 3.01
CA ASN A 183 25.69 4.68 3.06
C ASN A 183 26.41 4.05 1.86
N GLY A 184 26.93 4.85 0.91
CA GLY A 184 27.58 4.35 -0.29
C GLY A 184 26.65 3.66 -1.29
N LEU A 185 25.35 3.70 -1.08
CA LEU A 185 24.33 3.12 -1.98
C LEU A 185 24.12 3.99 -3.21
N TRP A 186 24.36 5.30 -3.09
CA TRP A 186 24.21 6.22 -4.20
C TRP A 186 25.39 6.13 -5.18
N ARG A 187 25.12 5.84 -6.44
CA ARG A 187 26.12 5.65 -7.51
C ARG A 187 26.11 6.76 -8.55
N GLY A 188 25.15 7.67 -8.53
CA GLY A 188 25.08 8.83 -9.42
C GLY A 188 25.97 10.00 -8.98
N LYS A 189 25.76 11.16 -9.61
CA LYS A 189 26.36 12.42 -9.16
C LYS A 189 25.78 12.78 -7.81
N ARG A 190 26.62 12.76 -6.77
CA ARG A 190 26.19 12.77 -5.35
C ARG A 190 25.28 13.93 -4.95
N ASP A 191 25.32 15.03 -5.67
CA ASP A 191 24.64 16.27 -5.27
C ASP A 191 23.56 16.71 -6.27
N MET A 192 23.28 15.90 -7.29
CA MET A 192 22.31 16.26 -8.32
C MET A 192 21.31 15.14 -8.53
N LEU A 193 20.04 15.49 -8.42
CA LEU A 193 18.93 14.74 -9.03
C LEU A 193 18.66 15.31 -10.42
N TRP A 194 18.01 14.53 -11.27
CA TRP A 194 17.52 15.07 -12.54
C TRP A 194 16.59 16.27 -12.29
N PRO A 195 16.61 17.31 -13.12
CA PRO A 195 15.71 18.46 -12.98
C PRO A 195 14.23 18.08 -12.92
N GLU A 196 13.85 17.04 -13.66
CA GLU A 196 12.49 16.50 -13.66
C GLU A 196 12.14 15.87 -12.30
N THR A 197 13.08 15.18 -11.66
CA THR A 197 12.92 14.62 -10.31
C THR A 197 12.76 15.73 -9.28
N GLU A 198 13.61 16.77 -9.35
CA GLU A 198 13.50 17.95 -8.49
C GLU A 198 12.13 18.62 -8.64
N THR A 199 11.64 18.72 -9.87
CA THR A 199 10.31 19.27 -10.15
C THR A 199 9.21 18.42 -9.54
N LEU A 200 9.32 17.09 -9.56
CA LEU A 200 8.36 16.17 -8.98
C LEU A 200 8.41 16.16 -7.43
N LEU A 201 9.55 16.47 -6.83
CA LEU A 201 9.70 16.51 -5.36
C LEU A 201 8.90 17.65 -4.69
N ARG A 202 8.34 18.60 -5.45
CA ARG A 202 7.30 19.51 -4.93
C ARG A 202 6.04 18.76 -4.45
N TYR A 203 5.86 17.52 -4.89
CA TYR A 203 4.78 16.64 -4.52
C TYR A 203 5.23 15.57 -3.52
N ASP A 204 6.38 15.76 -2.87
CA ASP A 204 6.83 14.90 -1.78
C ASP A 204 5.73 14.79 -0.72
N PRO A 205 5.26 13.60 -0.37
CA PRO A 205 4.12 13.43 0.54
C PRO A 205 4.28 14.18 1.86
N ILE A 206 5.49 14.27 2.41
CA ILE A 206 5.74 15.00 3.66
C ILE A 206 5.33 16.49 3.60
N LEU A 207 5.35 17.10 2.41
CA LEU A 207 4.96 18.50 2.22
C LEU A 207 3.44 18.71 2.17
N HIS A 208 2.65 17.63 2.13
CA HIS A 208 1.21 17.66 1.91
C HIS A 208 0.43 16.82 2.93
N VAL A 209 1.01 16.57 4.09
CA VAL A 209 0.42 15.76 5.18
C VAL A 209 -0.86 16.37 5.76
N ASP A 210 -1.08 17.67 5.55
CA ASP A 210 -2.32 18.41 5.88
C ASP A 210 -3.57 17.82 5.20
N LYS A 211 -3.39 17.12 4.08
CA LYS A 211 -4.47 16.53 3.29
C LYS A 211 -4.81 15.08 3.68
N MET A 212 -4.02 14.46 4.55
CA MET A 212 -4.17 13.05 4.88
C MET A 212 -5.39 12.75 5.76
N PHE A 213 -5.66 13.61 6.73
CA PHE A 213 -6.79 13.39 7.65
C PHE A 213 -8.13 13.39 6.90
N PRO A 214 -9.04 12.47 7.22
CA PRO A 214 -9.05 11.47 8.29
C PRO A 214 -8.63 10.05 7.85
N THR A 215 -7.89 9.89 6.77
CA THR A 215 -7.36 8.57 6.37
C THR A 215 -6.57 7.96 7.53
N ALA A 216 -6.88 6.73 7.93
CA ALA A 216 -6.12 6.03 8.95
C ALA A 216 -4.82 5.48 8.35
N VAL A 217 -3.66 5.89 8.85
CA VAL A 217 -2.35 5.51 8.32
C VAL A 217 -1.54 4.72 9.33
N LEU A 218 -1.22 3.48 8.99
CA LEU A 218 -0.28 2.63 9.71
C LEU A 218 0.99 2.45 8.88
N MET A 219 2.12 2.76 9.47
CA MET A 219 3.43 2.40 8.93
C MET A 219 4.11 1.39 9.86
N VAL A 220 4.65 0.32 9.29
CA VAL A 220 5.40 -0.72 10.03
C VAL A 220 6.75 -0.90 9.36
N ASN A 221 7.82 -0.49 10.02
CA ASN A 221 9.17 -0.51 9.48
C ASN A 221 10.12 -1.29 10.39
N GLY A 222 11.16 -1.89 9.82
CA GLY A 222 12.26 -2.44 10.60
C GLY A 222 13.12 -1.31 11.18
N ALA A 223 13.47 -1.41 12.46
CA ALA A 223 14.30 -0.40 13.12
C ALA A 223 15.75 -0.36 12.57
N GLU A 224 16.20 -1.45 11.96
CA GLU A 224 17.54 -1.61 11.38
C GLU A 224 17.54 -1.53 9.84
N ASP A 225 16.46 -1.00 9.24
CA ASP A 225 16.33 -0.90 7.78
C ASP A 225 17.35 0.10 7.21
N LYS A 226 18.20 -0.39 6.30
CA LYS A 226 19.22 0.41 5.61
C LYS A 226 18.82 0.85 4.21
N VAL A 227 17.70 0.31 3.70
CA VAL A 227 17.15 0.65 2.38
C VAL A 227 16.16 1.81 2.51
N VAL A 228 15.22 1.69 3.46
CA VAL A 228 14.33 2.78 3.84
C VAL A 228 14.61 3.14 5.29
N ASP A 229 15.49 4.12 5.51
CA ASP A 229 15.89 4.54 6.86
C ASP A 229 14.63 4.88 7.69
N PRO A 230 14.40 4.20 8.82
CA PRO A 230 13.22 4.41 9.66
C PRO A 230 13.09 5.84 10.19
N LYS A 231 14.17 6.62 10.19
CA LYS A 231 14.13 8.06 10.51
C LYS A 231 13.26 8.83 9.53
N THR A 232 13.23 8.43 8.25
CA THR A 232 12.42 9.08 7.22
C THR A 232 10.93 8.77 7.40
N ALA A 233 10.60 7.55 7.81
CA ALA A 233 9.23 7.19 8.20
C ALA A 233 8.79 7.99 9.43
N ARG A 234 9.66 8.11 10.44
CA ARG A 234 9.39 8.93 11.64
C ARG A 234 9.16 10.39 11.28
N ALA A 235 10.03 11.00 10.46
CA ALA A 235 9.89 12.39 10.03
C ALA A 235 8.55 12.65 9.34
N PHE A 236 8.12 11.74 8.46
CA PHE A 236 6.82 11.82 7.80
C PHE A 236 5.65 11.78 8.81
N MET A 237 5.68 10.84 9.75
CA MET A 237 4.63 10.69 10.75
C MET A 237 4.59 11.85 11.72
N ASP A 238 5.74 12.38 12.12
CA ASP A 238 5.82 13.54 13.01
C ASP A 238 5.29 14.81 12.32
N ALA A 239 5.56 14.99 11.03
CA ALA A 239 4.97 16.07 10.23
C ALA A 239 3.44 15.95 10.11
N ALA A 240 2.90 14.73 10.03
CA ALA A 240 1.46 14.51 9.95
C ALA A 240 0.72 14.66 11.29
N ARG A 241 1.39 14.40 12.41
CA ARG A 241 0.79 14.36 13.77
C ARG A 241 -0.07 15.59 14.13
N PRO A 242 0.32 16.83 13.81
CA PRO A 242 -0.50 18.01 14.12
C PRO A 242 -1.91 17.99 13.51
N TYR A 243 -2.07 17.31 12.38
CA TYR A 243 -3.35 17.24 11.66
C TYR A 243 -4.26 16.10 12.16
N TYR A 244 -3.73 15.19 13.00
CA TYR A 244 -4.46 14.07 13.59
C TYR A 244 -4.83 14.28 15.07
N ARG A 245 -4.77 15.52 15.58
CA ARG A 245 -5.05 15.83 17.01
C ARG A 245 -6.45 15.44 17.46
N SER A 246 -7.44 15.48 16.57
CA SER A 246 -8.82 15.10 16.88
C SER A 246 -9.02 13.59 16.95
N ASP A 247 -8.15 12.80 16.31
CA ASP A 247 -8.19 11.33 16.33
C ASP A 247 -6.76 10.77 16.12
N PRO A 248 -5.90 10.83 17.15
CA PRO A 248 -4.50 10.47 17.04
C PRO A 248 -4.28 8.97 16.77
N GLU A 249 -5.26 8.12 17.09
CA GLU A 249 -5.18 6.68 16.86
C GLU A 249 -5.18 6.32 15.36
N ARG A 250 -5.63 7.21 14.48
CA ARG A 250 -5.58 7.05 13.03
C ARG A 250 -4.19 7.21 12.43
N LEU A 251 -3.18 7.58 13.23
CA LEU A 251 -1.82 7.80 12.74
C LEU A 251 -0.83 7.00 13.60
N ARG A 252 -0.34 5.87 13.08
CA ARG A 252 0.51 4.97 13.85
C ARG A 252 1.77 4.56 13.10
N LEU A 253 2.93 4.66 13.77
CA LEU A 253 4.21 4.14 13.34
C LEU A 253 4.67 3.04 14.30
N VAL A 254 5.00 1.89 13.75
CA VAL A 254 5.63 0.77 14.47
C VAL A 254 7.03 0.56 13.92
N LEU A 255 8.02 0.55 14.79
CA LEU A 255 9.39 0.20 14.46
C LEU A 255 9.73 -1.14 15.12
N TYR A 256 10.02 -2.13 14.29
CA TYR A 256 10.36 -3.47 14.75
C TYR A 256 11.86 -3.60 14.99
N GLU A 257 12.24 -3.75 16.26
CA GLU A 257 13.63 -3.98 16.68
C GLU A 257 14.14 -5.31 16.12
N GLY A 258 15.40 -5.32 15.68
CA GLY A 258 16.07 -6.50 15.14
C GLY A 258 15.67 -6.86 13.72
N PHE A 259 14.85 -6.05 13.03
CA PHE A 259 14.49 -6.25 11.63
C PHE A 259 14.99 -5.11 10.74
N GLY A 260 15.45 -5.49 9.54
CA GLY A 260 15.81 -4.58 8.46
C GLY A 260 14.66 -4.39 7.47
N HIS A 261 14.99 -4.40 6.17
CA HIS A 261 14.03 -4.14 5.09
C HIS A 261 13.00 -5.26 4.87
N ASN A 262 13.21 -6.44 5.44
CA ASN A 262 12.30 -7.58 5.29
C ASN A 262 11.57 -7.84 6.61
N LEU A 263 10.24 -7.82 6.56
CA LEU A 263 9.37 -8.21 7.66
C LEU A 263 8.74 -9.58 7.35
N PRO A 264 8.62 -10.47 8.35
CA PRO A 264 7.90 -11.74 8.21
C PRO A 264 6.45 -11.55 7.76
N VAL A 265 5.94 -12.49 6.95
CA VAL A 265 4.56 -12.43 6.43
C VAL A 265 3.50 -12.41 7.54
N ASP A 266 3.77 -13.05 8.66
CA ASP A 266 2.85 -13.06 9.81
C ASP A 266 2.72 -11.69 10.47
N ILE A 267 3.80 -10.90 10.50
CA ILE A 267 3.77 -9.49 10.94
C ILE A 267 2.92 -8.68 9.98
N ILE A 268 3.12 -8.88 8.67
CA ILE A 268 2.34 -8.18 7.64
C ILE A 268 0.85 -8.50 7.80
N ARG A 269 0.50 -9.79 7.90
CA ARG A 269 -0.88 -10.26 8.08
C ARG A 269 -1.52 -9.64 9.32
N MET A 270 -0.89 -9.78 10.48
CA MET A 270 -1.41 -9.31 11.76
C MET A 270 -1.74 -7.81 11.74
N TYR A 271 -0.83 -6.97 11.23
CA TYR A 271 -1.06 -5.54 11.18
C TYR A 271 -2.07 -5.13 10.12
N ALA A 272 -2.07 -5.79 8.95
CA ALA A 272 -3.03 -5.52 7.90
C ALA A 272 -4.46 -5.86 8.35
N GLU A 273 -4.68 -7.07 8.88
CA GLU A 273 -5.97 -7.50 9.39
C GLU A 273 -6.48 -6.55 10.47
N HIS A 274 -5.65 -6.30 11.49
CA HIS A 274 -6.05 -5.42 12.59
C HIS A 274 -6.43 -4.02 12.12
N TRP A 275 -5.59 -3.38 11.28
CA TRP A 275 -5.81 -2.01 10.84
C TRP A 275 -7.03 -1.86 9.94
N PHE A 276 -7.23 -2.80 9.01
CA PHE A 276 -8.41 -2.77 8.15
C PHE A 276 -9.68 -3.09 8.94
N HIS A 277 -9.64 -3.98 9.93
CA HIS A 277 -10.78 -4.21 10.81
C HIS A 277 -11.18 -2.96 11.59
N LEU A 278 -10.23 -2.21 12.13
CA LEU A 278 -10.53 -0.99 12.88
C LEU A 278 -11.21 0.08 12.02
N TYR A 279 -10.80 0.24 10.76
CA TYR A 279 -11.20 1.40 9.97
C TYR A 279 -12.04 1.08 8.73
N MET A 280 -12.16 -0.20 8.38
CA MET A 280 -12.85 -0.65 7.17
C MET A 280 -13.70 -1.91 7.37
N HIS A 281 -14.07 -2.26 8.61
CA HIS A 281 -14.78 -3.50 8.86
C HIS A 281 -15.97 -3.71 7.88
N PRO A 282 -16.16 -4.92 7.30
CA PRO A 282 -17.21 -5.18 6.31
C PRO A 282 -18.63 -5.00 6.84
N THR A 283 -18.86 -5.39 8.10
CA THR A 283 -20.11 -5.17 8.80
C THR A 283 -19.99 -3.97 9.71
N ASP A 284 -21.01 -3.12 9.78
CA ASP A 284 -21.01 -1.99 10.70
C ASP A 284 -21.44 -2.46 12.10
N PRO A 285 -20.50 -2.90 12.94
CA PRO A 285 -20.48 -2.48 14.32
C PRO A 285 -19.35 -1.45 14.51
N PRO A 286 -19.45 -0.57 15.52
CA PRO A 286 -18.44 0.42 15.82
C PRO A 286 -17.07 -0.26 16.06
N PRO A 287 -15.97 0.46 15.83
CA PRO A 287 -14.63 -0.05 16.08
C PRO A 287 -14.55 -0.58 17.52
N LEU A 288 -13.82 -1.68 17.66
CA LEU A 288 -13.54 -2.29 18.96
C LEU A 288 -12.98 -1.24 19.94
N PRO A 289 -13.41 -1.26 21.20
CA PRO A 289 -12.98 -0.28 22.19
C PRO A 289 -11.46 -0.34 22.40
N ALA A 290 -10.89 0.79 22.84
CA ALA A 290 -9.44 1.02 23.02
C ALA A 290 -8.69 -0.07 23.84
N LYS A 291 -9.40 -0.90 24.61
CA LYS A 291 -8.82 -2.07 25.30
C LYS A 291 -8.13 -3.07 24.36
N ASP A 292 -8.52 -3.14 23.09
CA ASP A 292 -7.91 -4.06 22.14
C ASP A 292 -6.60 -3.50 21.54
N ALA A 293 -6.35 -2.20 21.67
CA ALA A 293 -5.03 -1.62 21.41
C ALA A 293 -3.99 -2.09 22.44
N GLU A 294 -4.38 -2.32 23.68
CA GLU A 294 -3.51 -2.92 24.72
C GLU A 294 -3.25 -4.40 24.43
N ASN A 295 -4.28 -5.16 23.99
CA ASN A 295 -4.13 -6.54 23.56
C ASN A 295 -3.27 -6.68 22.31
N LEU A 296 -3.31 -5.70 21.39
CA LEU A 296 -2.39 -5.67 20.26
C LEU A 296 -0.94 -5.49 20.73
N THR A 297 -0.70 -4.61 21.69
CA THR A 297 0.63 -4.41 22.29
C THR A 297 1.15 -5.69 22.92
N GLU A 298 0.30 -6.45 23.59
CA GLU A 298 0.63 -7.76 24.17
C GLU A 298 0.82 -8.83 23.10
N SER A 299 -0.03 -8.89 22.08
CA SER A 299 0.14 -9.78 20.92
C SER A 299 1.42 -9.48 20.15
N VAL A 300 1.75 -8.20 19.95
CA VAL A 300 3.01 -7.73 19.37
C VAL A 300 4.20 -8.19 20.21
N ARG A 301 4.15 -8.05 21.54
CA ARG A 301 5.20 -8.55 22.44
C ARG A 301 5.38 -10.06 22.31
N ARG A 302 4.30 -10.83 22.29
CA ARG A 302 4.35 -12.29 22.09
C ARG A 302 4.94 -12.68 20.74
N THR A 303 4.58 -11.96 19.67
CA THR A 303 5.15 -12.19 18.33
C THR A 303 6.62 -11.79 18.27
N GLN A 304 7.05 -10.74 18.98
CA GLN A 304 8.45 -10.37 19.12
C GLN A 304 9.27 -11.43 19.86
N ILE A 305 8.71 -12.05 20.88
CA ILE A 305 9.34 -13.16 21.62
C ILE A 305 9.51 -14.35 20.69
N ASN A 306 8.47 -14.73 19.92
CA ASN A 306 8.53 -15.83 18.97
C ASN A 306 9.52 -15.55 17.81
N ALA A 307 9.59 -14.32 17.32
CA ALA A 307 10.55 -13.91 16.28
C ALA A 307 12.01 -13.92 16.80
N ALA A 308 12.23 -13.61 18.07
CA ALA A 308 13.54 -13.72 18.71
C ALA A 308 13.99 -15.18 18.87
N ASP A 309 13.05 -16.08 19.16
CA ASP A 309 13.31 -17.52 19.22
C ASP A 309 13.58 -18.10 17.83
N HIS A 310 12.88 -17.68 16.79
CA HIS A 310 13.19 -18.03 15.39
C HIS A 310 14.58 -17.57 14.95
N LYS A 311 15.03 -16.38 15.35
CA LYS A 311 16.41 -15.93 15.05
C LYS A 311 17.48 -16.80 15.75
N LYS A 312 17.19 -17.38 16.91
CA LYS A 312 18.11 -18.33 17.56
C LYS A 312 18.22 -19.63 16.80
N ILE A 313 17.12 -20.10 16.21
CA ILE A 313 17.08 -21.34 15.41
C ILE A 313 17.89 -21.18 14.11
N ILE A 314 17.75 -20.06 13.39
CA ILE A 314 18.47 -19.80 12.13
C ILE A 314 19.99 -19.54 12.36
N ARG A 315 20.41 -19.19 13.57
CA ARG A 315 21.85 -19.04 13.91
C ARG A 315 22.49 -20.34 14.43
N ALA A 316 21.71 -21.38 14.61
CA ALA A 316 22.17 -22.69 15.07
C ALA A 316 22.29 -23.73 13.93
N GLU A 317 21.92 -23.39 12.71
CA GLU A 317 22.18 -24.13 11.45
C GLU A 317 23.27 -23.39 10.64
#